data_5bccd4d13c47049d416197f2eeca5f51
#
_entry.id   5bccd4d13c47049d416197f2eeca5f51
#
_cell.length_a   1.000
_cell.length_b   1.000
_cell.length_c   1.000
_cell.angle_alpha   90.00
_cell.angle_beta   90.00
_cell.angle_gamma   90.00
#
_symmetry.space_group_name_H-M   'P 1'
#
loop_
_entity.id
_entity.type
_entity.pdbx_description
1 polymer ?
#
loop_
_entity_poly.entity_id
_entity_poly.type
_entity_poly.pdbx_seq_one_letter_code
_entity_poly.pdbx_strand_id
1 'polypeptide(L)'
;MLKKNIFIVVLLLFWVRIQAQEDNSVFQFLKLPFSSHAAALGGENISIIEDDLTMAVHNPALLSCVADKTLNLNYTLYIAGVNAASAAFSRVLGDRSTWAVTAQFVNYGTMKETTSENIITGTFSAKDMAFSGIYSYDLSDYWSGGVKANLIYSNYDKFSSFAIGVDLGLNYYHQNSDFSFSMVARNLGGQIVAFEDKREKLPVDVQVGITKRLSHAPFRISATLYNLTDWKNSKFFDHAVIGMDFLPTDNFYVSLGYNFRRTNEMKVADSSHWAGFTAGAGLQIKRFKLGAAYAKYHLSTSSLLFNLSMTL
;
A
#
# COMPACT_ATOMS: atom_id res chain seq x y z
N MET A 1 5.21 14.15 33.12
CA MET A 1 6.02 14.93 32.16
C MET A 1 6.00 14.32 30.75
N LEU A 2 6.07 13.00 30.57
CA LEU A 2 6.11 12.33 29.26
C LEU A 2 4.86 12.61 28.38
N LYS A 3 3.65 12.60 28.97
CA LYS A 3 2.38 12.85 28.22
C LYS A 3 2.29 14.26 27.61
N LYS A 4 2.90 15.26 28.26
CA LYS A 4 2.90 16.65 27.78
C LYS A 4 3.85 16.84 26.59
N ASN A 5 4.96 16.11 26.58
CA ASN A 5 5.95 16.17 25.50
C ASN A 5 5.46 15.44 24.24
N ILE A 6 4.70 14.35 24.38
CA ILE A 6 4.08 13.64 23.24
C ILE A 6 3.06 14.53 22.55
N PHE A 7 2.26 15.28 23.30
CA PHE A 7 1.27 16.21 22.73
C PHE A 7 1.93 17.35 21.94
N ILE A 8 3.07 17.84 22.42
CA ILE A 8 3.85 18.88 21.73
C ILE A 8 4.49 18.35 20.44
N VAL A 9 5.00 17.13 20.44
CA VAL A 9 5.56 16.48 19.23
C VAL A 9 4.46 16.26 18.19
N VAL A 10 3.28 15.82 18.59
CA VAL A 10 2.12 15.68 17.69
C VAL A 10 1.68 17.04 17.15
N LEU A 11 1.66 18.08 17.96
CA LEU A 11 1.32 19.45 17.52
C LEU A 11 2.36 20.02 16.56
N LEU A 12 3.64 19.74 16.75
CA LEU A 12 4.71 20.17 15.85
C LEU A 12 4.66 19.47 14.49
N LEU A 13 4.18 18.22 14.43
CA LEU A 13 3.95 17.50 13.16
C LEU A 13 2.80 18.14 12.33
N PHE A 14 1.82 18.79 12.99
CA PHE A 14 0.76 19.54 12.31
C PHE A 14 1.22 20.88 11.71
N TRP A 15 2.39 21.40 12.11
CA TRP A 15 2.94 22.66 11.57
C TRP A 15 3.82 22.47 10.33
N VAL A 16 4.08 21.26 9.89
CA VAL A 16 4.65 21.03 8.58
C VAL A 16 3.63 21.53 7.56
N ARG A 17 3.88 22.70 6.97
CA ARG A 17 3.09 23.17 5.83
C ARG A 17 3.28 22.18 4.70
N ILE A 18 2.37 21.23 4.59
CA ILE A 18 2.24 20.37 3.42
C ILE A 18 1.74 21.29 2.31
N GLN A 19 2.67 21.83 1.54
CA GLN A 19 2.30 22.57 0.34
C GLN A 19 1.74 21.52 -0.62
N ALA A 20 0.45 21.59 -0.89
CA ALA A 20 -0.20 20.82 -1.93
C ALA A 20 0.56 21.03 -3.24
N GLN A 21 1.15 19.96 -3.76
CA GLN A 21 1.99 19.97 -4.94
C GLN A 21 1.19 19.44 -6.12
N GLU A 22 1.49 19.95 -7.30
CA GLU A 22 1.09 19.30 -8.55
C GLU A 22 1.62 17.86 -8.55
N ASP A 23 0.83 16.93 -9.08
CA ASP A 23 1.10 15.49 -9.08
C ASP A 23 2.28 15.10 -10.04
N ASN A 24 3.36 15.87 -9.97
CA ASN A 24 4.62 15.64 -10.67
C ASN A 24 5.56 14.79 -9.83
N SER A 25 5.05 13.77 -9.16
CA SER A 25 5.87 12.85 -8.39
C SER A 25 6.33 11.67 -9.25
N VAL A 26 7.58 11.28 -9.07
CA VAL A 26 8.17 10.06 -9.66
C VAL A 26 7.95 8.85 -8.75
N PHE A 27 8.35 7.69 -9.21
CA PHE A 27 8.21 6.41 -8.47
C PHE A 27 6.76 6.05 -8.13
N GLN A 28 5.84 6.28 -9.07
CA GLN A 28 4.40 5.97 -8.90
C GLN A 28 4.13 4.49 -8.59
N PHE A 29 5.07 3.60 -8.89
CA PHE A 29 4.98 2.18 -8.54
C PHE A 29 4.86 1.93 -7.02
N LEU A 30 5.31 2.87 -6.18
CA LEU A 30 5.14 2.81 -4.71
C LEU A 30 3.67 2.90 -4.27
N LYS A 31 2.78 3.35 -5.14
CA LYS A 31 1.31 3.37 -4.94
C LYS A 31 0.63 2.05 -5.34
N LEU A 32 1.35 1.12 -5.96
CA LEU A 32 0.80 -0.20 -6.28
C LEU A 32 0.54 -0.99 -4.99
N PRO A 33 -0.63 -1.63 -4.84
CA PRO A 33 -0.90 -2.43 -3.65
C PRO A 33 0.05 -3.63 -3.61
N PHE A 34 0.71 -3.78 -2.46
CA PHE A 34 1.58 -4.92 -2.17
C PHE A 34 0.76 -6.14 -1.73
N SER A 35 -0.37 -5.90 -1.09
CA SER A 35 -1.28 -6.92 -0.56
C SER A 35 -2.41 -7.24 -1.53
N SER A 36 -2.66 -8.54 -1.80
CA SER A 36 -3.86 -8.96 -2.51
C SER A 36 -5.13 -8.65 -1.73
N HIS A 37 -5.08 -8.73 -0.39
CA HIS A 37 -6.22 -8.40 0.46
C HIS A 37 -6.54 -6.88 0.39
N ALA A 38 -5.53 -6.02 0.55
CA ALA A 38 -5.74 -4.57 0.38
C ALA A 38 -6.24 -4.23 -1.04
N ALA A 39 -5.72 -4.91 -2.08
CA ALA A 39 -6.17 -4.74 -3.45
C ALA A 39 -7.66 -5.11 -3.61
N ALA A 40 -8.11 -6.20 -2.96
CA ALA A 40 -9.51 -6.63 -2.96
C ALA A 40 -10.44 -5.63 -2.25
N LEU A 41 -9.92 -4.86 -1.30
CA LEU A 41 -10.64 -3.86 -0.51
C LEU A 41 -10.55 -2.43 -1.09
N GLY A 42 -10.32 -2.29 -2.38
CA GLY A 42 -10.26 -0.99 -3.06
C GLY A 42 -8.85 -0.49 -3.36
N GLY A 43 -7.80 -1.23 -2.95
CA GLY A 43 -6.39 -0.91 -3.20
C GLY A 43 -5.69 -0.23 -2.03
N GLU A 44 -6.41 0.41 -1.15
CA GLU A 44 -5.85 1.12 0.01
C GLU A 44 -6.54 0.66 1.29
N ASN A 45 -5.81 -0.08 2.12
CA ASN A 45 -6.24 -0.42 3.48
C ASN A 45 -5.03 -0.40 4.41
N ILE A 46 -5.18 0.26 5.57
CA ILE A 46 -4.10 0.47 6.53
C ILE A 46 -4.48 0.07 7.96
N SER A 47 -5.69 -0.47 8.16
CA SER A 47 -6.27 -0.64 9.50
C SER A 47 -6.80 -2.05 9.80
N ILE A 48 -6.67 -3.01 8.87
CA ILE A 48 -7.06 -4.39 9.12
C ILE A 48 -6.04 -5.05 10.05
N ILE A 49 -6.54 -5.59 11.16
CA ILE A 49 -5.77 -6.37 12.12
C ILE A 49 -5.88 -7.85 11.73
N GLU A 50 -4.79 -8.38 11.23
CA GLU A 50 -4.66 -9.80 10.88
C GLU A 50 -3.19 -10.21 10.79
N ASP A 51 -2.92 -11.50 10.86
CA ASP A 51 -1.60 -12.06 10.66
C ASP A 51 -1.27 -12.12 9.15
N ASP A 52 -1.09 -10.93 8.55
CA ASP A 52 -0.69 -10.78 7.15
C ASP A 52 0.46 -9.77 7.02
N LEU A 53 1.65 -10.28 6.68
CA LEU A 53 2.85 -9.47 6.51
C LEU A 53 2.69 -8.42 5.39
N THR A 54 1.83 -8.66 4.41
CA THR A 54 1.62 -7.71 3.31
C THR A 54 0.90 -6.43 3.76
N MET A 55 0.05 -6.51 4.78
CA MET A 55 -0.59 -5.33 5.36
C MET A 55 0.40 -4.43 6.10
N ALA A 56 1.46 -5.01 6.67
CA ALA A 56 2.54 -4.25 7.31
C ALA A 56 3.34 -3.38 6.32
N VAL A 57 3.35 -3.71 5.04
CA VAL A 57 3.95 -2.88 3.99
C VAL A 57 3.13 -1.61 3.75
N HIS A 58 1.80 -1.68 3.92
CA HIS A 58 0.88 -0.54 3.81
C HIS A 58 0.90 0.32 5.09
N ASN A 59 0.98 -0.31 6.27
CA ASN A 59 1.09 0.36 7.56
C ASN A 59 2.11 -0.37 8.44
N PRO A 60 3.29 0.19 8.68
CA PRO A 60 4.34 -0.49 9.45
C PRO A 60 3.94 -0.81 10.90
N ALA A 61 2.95 -0.13 11.48
CA ALA A 61 2.44 -0.44 12.82
C ALA A 61 1.71 -1.80 12.88
N LEU A 62 1.16 -2.29 11.76
CA LEU A 62 0.48 -3.59 11.70
C LEU A 62 1.44 -4.78 11.72
N LEU A 63 2.75 -4.54 11.62
CA LEU A 63 3.74 -5.61 11.70
C LEU A 63 3.73 -6.30 13.07
N SER A 64 3.31 -5.65 14.13
CA SER A 64 3.17 -6.25 15.47
C SER A 64 2.13 -7.38 15.52
N CYS A 65 1.20 -7.44 14.54
CA CYS A 65 0.17 -8.48 14.46
C CYS A 65 0.65 -9.73 13.68
N VAL A 66 1.84 -9.71 13.10
CA VAL A 66 2.34 -10.77 12.21
C VAL A 66 3.09 -11.83 13.01
N ALA A 67 2.81 -13.10 12.72
CA ALA A 67 3.47 -14.24 13.34
C ALA A 67 4.99 -14.27 13.07
N ASP A 68 5.74 -14.87 14.00
CA ASP A 68 7.20 -15.03 13.84
C ASP A 68 7.53 -15.88 12.62
N LYS A 69 8.62 -15.56 11.94
CA LYS A 69 9.15 -16.28 10.76
C LYS A 69 8.14 -16.41 9.63
N THR A 70 7.40 -15.38 9.34
CA THR A 70 6.49 -15.36 8.19
C THR A 70 7.25 -14.96 6.93
N LEU A 71 7.18 -15.81 5.91
CA LEU A 71 7.62 -15.53 4.53
C LEU A 71 6.40 -15.24 3.67
N ASN A 72 6.48 -14.20 2.85
CA ASN A 72 5.43 -13.81 1.93
C ASN A 72 5.98 -13.58 0.52
N LEU A 73 5.25 -14.04 -0.50
CA LEU A 73 5.53 -13.84 -1.92
C LEU A 73 4.26 -13.34 -2.60
N ASN A 74 4.41 -12.32 -3.44
CA ASN A 74 3.32 -11.76 -4.24
C ASN A 74 3.71 -11.68 -5.71
N TYR A 75 2.70 -11.83 -6.56
CA TYR A 75 2.82 -11.62 -7.98
C TYR A 75 1.60 -10.89 -8.51
N THR A 76 1.83 -9.83 -9.28
CA THR A 76 0.79 -8.99 -9.85
C THR A 76 0.92 -8.96 -11.35
N LEU A 77 -0.13 -9.39 -12.02
CA LEU A 77 -0.37 -9.12 -13.43
C LEU A 77 -1.06 -7.75 -13.52
N TYR A 78 -0.30 -6.73 -13.87
CA TYR A 78 -0.80 -5.36 -13.98
C TYR A 78 -1.28 -5.06 -15.41
N ILE A 79 -1.71 -3.84 -15.66
CA ILE A 79 -2.18 -3.40 -16.98
C ILE A 79 -1.05 -3.39 -18.01
N ALA A 80 -1.40 -3.49 -19.31
CA ALA A 80 -0.49 -3.35 -20.45
C ALA A 80 0.74 -4.28 -20.43
N GLY A 81 0.63 -5.47 -19.80
CA GLY A 81 1.74 -6.43 -19.72
C GLY A 81 2.78 -6.13 -18.66
N VAL A 82 2.59 -5.09 -17.85
CA VAL A 82 3.43 -4.81 -16.68
C VAL A 82 3.25 -5.89 -15.65
N ASN A 83 4.35 -6.36 -15.07
CA ASN A 83 4.36 -7.37 -14.02
C ASN A 83 5.10 -6.83 -12.80
N ALA A 84 4.53 -7.09 -11.62
CA ALA A 84 5.20 -6.80 -10.36
C ALA A 84 5.34 -8.08 -9.53
N ALA A 85 6.47 -8.21 -8.87
CA ALA A 85 6.73 -9.28 -7.91
C ALA A 85 7.24 -8.69 -6.61
N SER A 86 6.90 -9.32 -5.50
CA SER A 86 7.44 -8.89 -4.22
C SER A 86 7.63 -10.05 -3.26
N ALA A 87 8.56 -9.87 -2.33
CA ALA A 87 8.85 -10.82 -1.26
C ALA A 87 9.00 -10.06 0.05
N ALA A 88 8.60 -10.68 1.15
CA ALA A 88 8.78 -10.14 2.50
C ALA A 88 9.08 -11.26 3.49
N PHE A 89 9.85 -10.95 4.54
CA PHE A 89 10.16 -11.84 5.64
C PHE A 89 10.14 -11.09 6.96
N SER A 90 9.51 -11.67 7.99
CA SER A 90 9.39 -11.07 9.32
C SER A 90 9.94 -11.95 10.43
N ARG A 91 10.38 -11.31 11.50
CA ARG A 91 10.81 -11.91 12.76
C ARG A 91 10.32 -11.11 13.95
N VAL A 92 9.75 -11.80 14.91
CA VAL A 92 9.42 -11.23 16.23
C VAL A 92 10.69 -11.14 17.08
N LEU A 93 10.87 -10.02 17.78
CA LEU A 93 11.97 -9.76 18.70
C LEU A 93 11.43 -9.48 20.10
N GLY A 94 11.48 -10.49 20.97
CA GLY A 94 10.89 -10.39 22.31
C GLY A 94 9.38 -10.22 22.28
N ASP A 95 8.81 -9.54 23.30
CA ASP A 95 7.36 -9.53 23.52
C ASP A 95 6.63 -8.38 22.83
N ARG A 96 7.33 -7.36 22.35
CA ARG A 96 6.73 -6.09 21.89
C ARG A 96 7.26 -5.58 20.56
N SER A 97 8.20 -6.25 19.96
CA SER A 97 8.80 -5.72 18.73
C SER A 97 8.91 -6.78 17.63
N THR A 98 8.70 -6.33 16.41
CA THR A 98 8.79 -7.16 15.22
C THR A 98 9.53 -6.37 14.14
N TRP A 99 10.41 -7.04 13.40
CA TRP A 99 11.03 -6.46 12.23
C TRP A 99 10.72 -7.27 10.97
N ALA A 100 10.77 -6.63 9.82
CA ALA A 100 10.65 -7.29 8.54
C ALA A 100 11.55 -6.64 7.50
N VAL A 101 11.86 -7.40 6.46
CA VAL A 101 12.48 -6.91 5.24
C VAL A 101 11.59 -7.22 4.06
N THR A 102 11.55 -6.31 3.08
CA THR A 102 10.74 -6.48 1.89
C THR A 102 11.53 -6.08 0.64
N ALA A 103 11.20 -6.73 -0.47
CA ALA A 103 11.70 -6.37 -1.79
C ALA A 103 10.52 -6.34 -2.76
N GLN A 104 10.44 -5.29 -3.56
CA GLN A 104 9.45 -5.13 -4.62
C GLN A 104 10.17 -4.86 -5.95
N PHE A 105 9.70 -5.49 -7.01
CA PHE A 105 10.22 -5.34 -8.35
C PHE A 105 9.07 -5.15 -9.32
N VAL A 106 9.16 -4.15 -10.19
CA VAL A 106 8.20 -3.89 -11.27
C VAL A 106 8.95 -3.90 -12.60
N ASN A 107 8.45 -4.69 -13.53
CA ASN A 107 8.96 -4.78 -14.89
C ASN A 107 7.88 -4.29 -15.88
N TYR A 108 8.20 -3.23 -16.58
CA TYR A 108 7.32 -2.62 -17.58
C TYR A 108 7.41 -3.29 -18.96
N GLY A 109 8.26 -4.34 -19.08
CA GLY A 109 8.49 -5.03 -20.35
C GLY A 109 9.45 -4.28 -21.27
N THR A 110 9.38 -4.64 -22.54
CA THR A 110 10.19 -4.01 -23.60
C THR A 110 9.30 -3.11 -24.43
N MET A 111 9.70 -1.86 -24.56
CA MET A 111 8.99 -0.83 -25.32
C MET A 111 9.75 -0.53 -26.62
N LYS A 112 9.04 -0.14 -27.67
CA LYS A 112 9.66 0.27 -28.93
C LYS A 112 10.09 1.72 -28.84
N GLU A 113 11.32 1.99 -29.22
CA GLU A 113 11.83 3.35 -29.45
C GLU A 113 11.43 3.78 -30.86
N THR A 114 10.80 4.95 -30.98
CA THR A 114 10.32 5.48 -32.27
C THR A 114 10.74 6.92 -32.46
N THR A 115 11.03 7.30 -33.71
CA THR A 115 11.24 8.71 -34.10
C THR A 115 9.89 9.46 -34.16
N SER A 116 9.96 10.79 -34.34
CA SER A 116 8.81 11.65 -34.61
C SER A 116 8.03 11.23 -35.87
N GLU A 117 8.67 10.54 -36.80
CA GLU A 117 8.09 9.99 -38.06
C GLU A 117 7.53 8.57 -37.89
N ASN A 118 7.40 8.07 -36.64
CA ASN A 118 6.95 6.69 -36.32
C ASN A 118 7.86 5.57 -36.85
N ILE A 119 9.14 5.85 -37.13
CA ILE A 119 10.11 4.82 -37.52
C ILE A 119 10.66 4.18 -36.24
N ILE A 120 10.60 2.84 -36.15
CA ILE A 120 11.17 2.09 -35.04
C ILE A 120 12.68 2.09 -35.15
N THR A 121 13.38 2.65 -34.17
CA THR A 121 14.86 2.76 -34.12
C THR A 121 15.48 1.74 -33.18
N GLY A 122 14.70 1.20 -32.23
CA GLY A 122 15.21 0.26 -31.26
C GLY A 122 14.13 -0.22 -30.27
N THR A 123 14.61 -0.77 -29.16
CA THR A 123 13.79 -1.14 -28.02
C THR A 123 14.49 -0.76 -26.73
N PHE A 124 13.74 -0.37 -25.72
CA PHE A 124 14.24 -0.11 -24.37
C PHE A 124 13.40 -0.82 -23.31
N SER A 125 13.91 -0.93 -22.10
CA SER A 125 13.19 -1.51 -20.95
C SER A 125 13.14 -0.53 -19.79
N ALA A 126 12.06 -0.61 -18.99
CA ALA A 126 11.91 0.14 -17.76
C ALA A 126 11.70 -0.82 -16.60
N LYS A 127 12.31 -0.50 -15.44
CA LYS A 127 12.26 -1.33 -14.23
C LYS A 127 12.32 -0.46 -13.00
N ASP A 128 11.51 -0.79 -12.01
CA ASP A 128 11.53 -0.20 -10.68
C ASP A 128 11.79 -1.25 -9.61
N MET A 129 12.52 -0.86 -8.58
CA MET A 129 12.84 -1.70 -7.43
C MET A 129 12.72 -0.90 -6.14
N ALA A 130 12.19 -1.53 -5.09
CA ALA A 130 12.25 -0.99 -3.74
C ALA A 130 12.67 -2.08 -2.76
N PHE A 131 13.63 -1.76 -1.90
CA PHE A 131 14.02 -2.57 -0.75
C PHE A 131 13.64 -1.81 0.51
N SER A 132 12.98 -2.49 1.45
CA SER A 132 12.56 -1.82 2.67
C SER A 132 12.84 -2.65 3.91
N GLY A 133 13.21 -1.96 4.99
CA GLY A 133 13.24 -2.47 6.35
C GLY A 133 12.08 -1.90 7.13
N ILE A 134 11.36 -2.74 7.86
CA ILE A 134 10.20 -2.37 8.68
C ILE A 134 10.51 -2.75 10.13
N TYR A 135 10.15 -1.87 11.05
CA TYR A 135 10.20 -2.13 12.48
C TYR A 135 8.92 -1.63 13.12
N SER A 136 8.30 -2.46 13.96
CA SER A 136 7.15 -2.09 14.79
C SER A 136 7.43 -2.33 16.27
N TYR A 137 6.73 -1.57 17.11
CA TYR A 137 6.78 -1.67 18.55
C TYR A 137 5.41 -1.43 19.17
N ASP A 138 5.01 -2.32 20.09
CA ASP A 138 3.78 -2.16 20.87
C ASP A 138 4.00 -1.15 22.00
N LEU A 139 3.48 0.06 21.78
CA LEU A 139 3.59 1.20 22.71
C LEU A 139 2.77 0.97 23.99
N SER A 140 1.65 0.28 23.84
CA SER A 140 0.76 -0.15 24.92
C SER A 140 -0.11 -1.32 24.46
N ASP A 141 -1.00 -1.82 25.32
CA ASP A 141 -1.94 -2.90 25.00
C ASP A 141 -2.91 -2.55 23.86
N TYR A 142 -3.08 -1.28 23.53
CA TYR A 142 -3.99 -0.78 22.48
C TYR A 142 -3.28 -0.08 21.34
N TRP A 143 -2.05 0.36 21.52
CA TRP A 143 -1.34 1.19 20.56
C TRP A 143 -0.06 0.51 20.06
N SER A 144 0.09 0.41 18.76
CA SER A 144 1.33 0.04 18.10
C SER A 144 1.83 1.15 17.18
N GLY A 145 3.13 1.31 17.11
CA GLY A 145 3.82 2.24 16.21
C GLY A 145 4.78 1.50 15.30
N GLY A 146 5.00 2.02 14.11
CA GLY A 146 5.93 1.41 13.18
C GLY A 146 6.63 2.41 12.28
N VAL A 147 7.80 2.02 11.82
CA VAL A 147 8.63 2.78 10.87
C VAL A 147 9.06 1.84 9.76
N LYS A 148 9.01 2.31 8.51
CA LYS A 148 9.55 1.60 7.34
C LYS A 148 10.51 2.51 6.60
N ALA A 149 11.72 2.05 6.36
CA ALA A 149 12.73 2.75 5.56
C ALA A 149 12.80 2.11 4.18
N ASN A 150 12.74 2.93 3.13
CA ASN A 150 12.69 2.51 1.74
C ASN A 150 13.96 2.96 1.00
N LEU A 151 14.60 2.04 0.28
CA LEU A 151 15.62 2.28 -0.73
C LEU A 151 14.99 2.04 -2.09
N ILE A 152 14.93 3.06 -2.93
CA ILE A 152 14.17 3.06 -4.17
C ILE A 152 15.14 3.27 -5.33
N TYR A 153 15.07 2.39 -6.33
CA TYR A 153 15.86 2.47 -7.54
C TYR A 153 14.99 2.29 -8.76
N SER A 154 15.14 3.16 -9.73
CA SER A 154 14.46 3.09 -11.03
C SER A 154 15.45 3.21 -12.16
N ASN A 155 15.22 2.44 -13.22
CA ASN A 155 15.98 2.50 -14.45
C ASN A 155 15.04 2.52 -15.65
N TYR A 156 15.13 3.57 -16.45
CA TYR A 156 14.36 3.79 -17.66
C TYR A 156 15.31 4.07 -18.81
N ASP A 157 15.57 3.05 -19.64
CA ASP A 157 16.56 3.10 -20.71
C ASP A 157 17.95 3.49 -20.20
N LYS A 158 18.43 4.70 -20.57
CA LYS A 158 19.73 5.27 -20.19
C LYS A 158 19.70 6.03 -18.86
N PHE A 159 18.49 6.30 -18.34
CA PHE A 159 18.30 7.11 -17.15
C PHE A 159 18.09 6.21 -15.92
N SER A 160 18.78 6.53 -14.84
CA SER A 160 18.57 5.86 -13.57
C SER A 160 18.42 6.87 -12.44
N SER A 161 17.65 6.48 -11.45
CA SER A 161 17.40 7.32 -10.27
C SER A 161 17.44 6.50 -9.00
N PHE A 162 17.92 7.12 -7.94
CA PHE A 162 17.93 6.55 -6.60
C PHE A 162 17.29 7.50 -5.60
N ALA A 163 16.42 6.97 -4.74
CA ALA A 163 15.75 7.74 -3.70
C ALA A 163 15.71 6.97 -2.38
N ILE A 164 15.53 7.71 -1.30
CA ILE A 164 15.23 7.18 0.03
C ILE A 164 13.93 7.78 0.54
N GLY A 165 13.14 6.94 1.22
CA GLY A 165 11.88 7.34 1.84
C GLY A 165 11.67 6.68 3.18
N VAL A 166 10.83 7.25 4.00
CA VAL A 166 10.42 6.71 5.29
C VAL A 166 8.89 6.75 5.36
N ASP A 167 8.32 5.65 5.86
CA ASP A 167 6.90 5.58 6.19
C ASP A 167 6.75 5.48 7.70
N LEU A 168 5.80 6.21 8.27
CA LEU A 168 5.47 6.23 9.69
C LEU A 168 4.04 5.75 9.88
N GLY A 169 3.84 4.75 10.73
CA GLY A 169 2.53 4.20 11.03
C GLY A 169 2.19 4.24 12.51
N LEU A 170 0.92 4.46 12.80
CA LEU A 170 0.33 4.34 14.12
C LEU A 170 -0.96 3.56 13.99
N ASN A 171 -1.19 2.62 14.90
CA ASN A 171 -2.43 1.86 14.98
C ASN A 171 -2.96 1.83 16.41
N TYR A 172 -4.26 1.98 16.54
CA TYR A 172 -5.04 1.72 17.75
C TYR A 172 -5.94 0.53 17.50
N TYR A 173 -5.88 -0.47 18.37
CA TYR A 173 -6.75 -1.64 18.30
C TYR A 173 -7.38 -1.95 19.65
N HIS A 174 -8.70 -2.07 19.66
CA HIS A 174 -9.46 -2.44 20.84
C HIS A 174 -10.09 -3.82 20.64
N GLN A 175 -9.46 -4.85 21.21
CA GLN A 175 -9.83 -6.27 21.03
C GLN A 175 -11.28 -6.57 21.35
N ASN A 176 -11.82 -6.10 22.51
CA ASN A 176 -13.19 -6.42 22.92
C ASN A 176 -14.28 -5.93 21.95
N SER A 177 -13.99 -4.92 21.17
CA SER A 177 -14.89 -4.39 20.18
C SER A 177 -14.51 -4.71 18.75
N ASP A 178 -13.38 -5.38 18.52
CA ASP A 178 -12.81 -5.60 17.18
C ASP A 178 -12.78 -4.31 16.33
N PHE A 179 -12.36 -3.22 16.96
CA PHE A 179 -12.27 -1.91 16.33
C PHE A 179 -10.81 -1.49 16.20
N SER A 180 -10.41 -1.12 15.00
CA SER A 180 -9.10 -0.59 14.70
C SER A 180 -9.20 0.80 14.06
N PHE A 181 -8.25 1.67 14.44
CA PHE A 181 -8.02 2.98 13.85
C PHE A 181 -6.54 3.12 13.53
N SER A 182 -6.22 3.59 12.33
CA SER A 182 -4.84 3.78 11.90
C SER A 182 -4.60 5.13 11.25
N MET A 183 -3.36 5.59 11.38
CA MET A 183 -2.81 6.74 10.65
C MET A 183 -1.46 6.37 10.07
N VAL A 184 -1.20 6.75 8.82
CA VAL A 184 0.07 6.50 8.13
C VAL A 184 0.50 7.74 7.35
N ALA A 185 1.80 8.06 7.43
CA ALA A 185 2.45 8.99 6.51
C ALA A 185 3.46 8.20 5.69
N ARG A 186 3.32 8.18 4.36
CA ARG A 186 4.11 7.35 3.45
C ARG A 186 5.03 8.18 2.57
N ASN A 187 6.15 7.56 2.19
CA ASN A 187 7.10 8.09 1.21
C ASN A 187 7.68 9.47 1.59
N LEU A 188 7.89 9.71 2.91
CA LEU A 188 8.56 10.91 3.40
C LEU A 188 10.04 10.84 3.04
N GLY A 189 10.49 11.62 2.05
CA GLY A 189 11.87 11.55 1.58
C GLY A 189 12.11 12.27 0.27
N GLY A 190 13.12 11.82 -0.49
CA GLY A 190 13.44 12.46 -1.75
C GLY A 190 14.47 11.69 -2.57
N GLN A 191 14.67 12.14 -3.80
CA GLN A 191 15.71 11.64 -4.70
C GLN A 191 17.11 12.05 -4.20
N ILE A 192 18.02 11.08 -4.16
CA ILE A 192 19.46 11.30 -3.97
C ILE A 192 20.10 11.53 -5.35
N VAL A 193 19.76 10.65 -6.31
CA VAL A 193 20.19 10.76 -7.71
C VAL A 193 18.98 10.98 -8.58
N ALA A 194 18.91 12.09 -9.29
CA ALA A 194 17.83 12.40 -10.22
C ALA A 194 17.99 11.63 -11.54
N PHE A 195 16.91 11.49 -12.32
CA PHE A 195 17.00 10.91 -13.67
C PHE A 195 17.79 11.81 -14.62
N GLU A 196 17.62 13.12 -14.47
CA GLU A 196 18.30 14.17 -15.19
C GLU A 196 18.81 15.23 -14.19
N ASP A 197 18.97 16.46 -14.61
CA ASP A 197 19.51 17.54 -13.78
C ASP A 197 18.59 17.99 -12.64
N LYS A 198 17.28 17.71 -12.76
CA LYS A 198 16.27 18.19 -11.79
C LYS A 198 15.74 17.05 -10.91
N ARG A 199 15.84 17.26 -9.60
CA ARG A 199 15.23 16.35 -8.63
C ARG A 199 13.71 16.53 -8.60
N GLU A 200 13.01 15.41 -8.58
CA GLU A 200 11.55 15.32 -8.47
C GLU A 200 11.15 14.75 -7.11
N LYS A 201 9.88 14.84 -6.76
CA LYS A 201 9.40 14.50 -5.44
C LYS A 201 8.91 13.06 -5.39
N LEU A 202 9.04 12.43 -4.21
CA LEU A 202 8.37 11.17 -3.92
C LEU A 202 6.86 11.37 -3.81
N PRO A 203 6.05 10.32 -4.06
CA PRO A 203 4.59 10.37 -3.90
C PRO A 203 4.21 10.32 -2.42
N VAL A 204 4.44 11.43 -1.71
CA VAL A 204 4.10 11.55 -0.28
C VAL A 204 2.60 11.43 -0.09
N ASP A 205 2.17 10.59 0.83
CA ASP A 205 0.76 10.37 1.14
C ASP A 205 0.53 10.29 2.64
N VAL A 206 -0.57 10.89 3.09
CA VAL A 206 -1.10 10.73 4.45
C VAL A 206 -2.44 10.03 4.35
N GLN A 207 -2.60 9.00 5.16
CA GLN A 207 -3.79 8.15 5.17
C GLN A 207 -4.34 8.01 6.58
N VAL A 208 -5.68 7.88 6.67
CA VAL A 208 -6.40 7.55 7.90
C VAL A 208 -7.38 6.43 7.60
N GLY A 209 -7.40 5.40 8.41
CA GLY A 209 -8.24 4.23 8.20
C GLY A 209 -8.93 3.75 9.46
N ILE A 210 -10.09 3.17 9.29
CA ILE A 210 -10.84 2.48 10.33
C ILE A 210 -11.30 1.12 9.85
N THR A 211 -11.31 0.16 10.75
CA THR A 211 -11.84 -1.19 10.51
C THR A 211 -12.66 -1.65 11.70
N LYS A 212 -13.78 -2.27 11.42
CA LYS A 212 -14.68 -2.83 12.43
C LYS A 212 -15.17 -4.21 12.00
N ARG A 213 -14.90 -5.24 12.80
CA ARG A 213 -15.56 -6.55 12.67
C ARG A 213 -16.88 -6.53 13.46
N LEU A 214 -17.93 -7.03 12.84
CA LEU A 214 -19.25 -7.06 13.45
C LEU A 214 -19.40 -8.30 14.35
N SER A 215 -19.77 -8.11 15.62
CA SER A 215 -19.80 -9.18 16.62
C SER A 215 -20.87 -10.27 16.36
N HIS A 216 -21.94 -9.94 15.64
CA HIS A 216 -23.07 -10.83 15.40
C HIS A 216 -23.30 -11.15 13.92
N ALA A 217 -22.35 -10.81 13.07
CA ALA A 217 -22.42 -11.07 11.63
C ALA A 217 -21.01 -11.35 11.09
N PRO A 218 -20.86 -12.25 10.12
CA PRO A 218 -19.56 -12.61 9.56
C PRO A 218 -19.03 -11.54 8.60
N PHE A 219 -19.10 -10.27 9.00
CA PHE A 219 -18.64 -9.15 8.19
C PHE A 219 -17.63 -8.29 8.93
N ARG A 220 -16.65 -7.83 8.19
CA ARG A 220 -15.70 -6.80 8.59
C ARG A 220 -15.79 -5.66 7.58
N ILE A 221 -15.96 -4.45 8.06
CA ILE A 221 -16.10 -3.25 7.23
C ILE A 221 -14.89 -2.35 7.48
N SER A 222 -14.33 -1.82 6.43
CA SER A 222 -13.21 -0.88 6.48
C SER A 222 -13.50 0.36 5.65
N ALA A 223 -12.95 1.48 6.09
CA ALA A 223 -12.93 2.73 5.35
C ALA A 223 -11.54 3.38 5.50
N THR A 224 -10.98 3.81 4.40
CA THR A 224 -9.68 4.48 4.36
C THR A 224 -9.81 5.79 3.59
N LEU A 225 -9.33 6.87 4.18
CA LEU A 225 -9.09 8.12 3.49
C LEU A 225 -7.61 8.19 3.13
N TYR A 226 -7.30 8.37 1.87
CA TYR A 226 -5.94 8.38 1.36
C TYR A 226 -5.66 9.60 0.49
N ASN A 227 -4.39 9.82 0.16
CA ASN A 227 -3.93 10.95 -0.62
C ASN A 227 -4.35 12.31 -0.02
N LEU A 228 -4.34 12.39 1.33
CA LEU A 228 -4.75 13.58 2.08
C LEU A 228 -3.77 14.76 1.94
N THR A 229 -2.65 14.55 1.26
CA THR A 229 -1.67 15.59 0.91
C THR A 229 -2.05 16.40 -0.34
N ASP A 230 -2.99 15.88 -1.16
CA ASP A 230 -3.39 16.51 -2.42
C ASP A 230 -4.91 16.74 -2.47
N TRP A 231 -5.31 17.94 -2.07
CA TRP A 231 -6.71 18.41 -2.12
C TRP A 231 -7.01 19.31 -3.32
N LYS A 232 -6.03 19.56 -4.20
CA LYS A 232 -6.17 20.44 -5.34
C LYS A 232 -7.03 19.74 -6.41
N ASN A 233 -8.20 20.28 -6.71
CA ASN A 233 -9.16 19.74 -7.68
C ASN A 233 -9.84 18.40 -7.30
N SER A 234 -9.75 17.95 -6.05
CA SER A 234 -10.39 16.73 -5.57
C SER A 234 -11.58 17.03 -4.64
N LYS A 235 -12.60 16.16 -4.70
CA LYS A 235 -13.74 16.20 -3.77
C LYS A 235 -13.42 15.27 -2.58
N PHE A 236 -14.07 15.48 -1.44
CA PHE A 236 -13.88 14.64 -0.26
C PHE A 236 -13.98 13.13 -0.56
N PHE A 237 -14.97 12.73 -1.35
CA PHE A 237 -15.17 11.33 -1.72
C PHE A 237 -14.05 10.78 -2.61
N ASP A 238 -13.30 11.60 -3.33
CA ASP A 238 -12.18 11.14 -4.15
C ASP A 238 -11.02 10.62 -3.29
N HIS A 239 -11.03 10.91 -2.00
CA HIS A 239 -10.06 10.39 -1.04
C HIS A 239 -10.54 9.12 -0.33
N ALA A 240 -11.77 8.67 -0.58
CA ALA A 240 -12.38 7.56 0.15
C ALA A 240 -12.24 6.23 -0.58
N VAL A 241 -11.90 5.21 0.20
CA VAL A 241 -12.01 3.79 -0.17
C VAL A 241 -12.82 3.09 0.89
N ILE A 242 -13.78 2.29 0.48
CA ILE A 242 -14.55 1.43 1.36
C ILE A 242 -14.33 -0.03 0.99
N GLY A 243 -14.25 -0.88 1.99
CA GLY A 243 -14.07 -2.31 1.83
C GLY A 243 -14.95 -3.10 2.78
N MET A 244 -15.33 -4.28 2.37
CA MET A 244 -16.09 -5.22 3.17
C MET A 244 -15.55 -6.63 2.94
N ASP A 245 -15.27 -7.34 4.04
CA ASP A 245 -14.98 -8.76 4.05
C ASP A 245 -16.17 -9.55 4.56
N PHE A 246 -16.47 -10.63 3.90
CA PHE A 246 -17.31 -11.70 4.38
C PHE A 246 -16.43 -12.82 4.93
N LEU A 247 -16.55 -13.13 6.21
CA LEU A 247 -15.70 -14.04 6.98
C LEU A 247 -16.52 -15.24 7.47
N PRO A 248 -16.91 -16.20 6.61
CA PRO A 248 -17.73 -17.34 7.02
C PRO A 248 -17.01 -18.25 8.01
N THR A 249 -15.67 -18.26 7.96
CA THR A 249 -14.79 -18.94 8.91
C THR A 249 -13.55 -18.09 9.17
N ASP A 250 -12.79 -18.37 10.21
CA ASP A 250 -11.53 -17.65 10.48
C ASP A 250 -10.43 -17.95 9.45
N ASN A 251 -10.60 -18.98 8.64
CA ASN A 251 -9.62 -19.40 7.63
C ASN A 251 -9.99 -19.03 6.20
N PHE A 252 -11.14 -18.39 5.98
CA PHE A 252 -11.58 -18.04 4.64
C PHE A 252 -12.30 -16.70 4.64
N TYR A 253 -11.94 -15.86 3.68
CA TYR A 253 -12.63 -14.59 3.45
C TYR A 253 -12.93 -14.35 1.97
N VAL A 254 -13.97 -13.57 1.73
CA VAL A 254 -14.28 -12.95 0.44
C VAL A 254 -14.39 -11.46 0.65
N SER A 255 -13.66 -10.70 -0.15
CA SER A 255 -13.56 -9.24 -0.03
C SER A 255 -14.16 -8.54 -1.22
N LEU A 256 -14.83 -7.42 -0.97
CA LEU A 256 -15.30 -6.48 -1.96
C LEU A 256 -14.84 -5.08 -1.57
N GLY A 257 -14.43 -4.31 -2.53
CA GLY A 257 -13.95 -2.95 -2.32
C GLY A 257 -14.38 -1.98 -3.40
N TYR A 258 -14.43 -0.71 -3.03
CA TYR A 258 -14.74 0.37 -3.95
C TYR A 258 -13.87 1.59 -3.68
N ASN A 259 -13.20 2.06 -4.74
CA ASN A 259 -12.36 3.25 -4.72
C ASN A 259 -13.02 4.37 -5.52
N PHE A 260 -13.49 5.39 -4.81
CA PHE A 260 -14.23 6.50 -5.41
C PHE A 260 -13.39 7.35 -6.36
N ARG A 261 -12.13 7.62 -6.01
CA ARG A 261 -11.21 8.40 -6.86
C ARG A 261 -11.00 7.70 -8.20
N ARG A 262 -10.70 6.41 -8.18
CA ARG A 262 -10.46 5.62 -9.39
C ARG A 262 -11.68 5.64 -10.31
N THR A 263 -12.87 5.55 -9.72
CA THR A 263 -14.12 5.66 -10.48
C THR A 263 -14.25 7.02 -11.17
N ASN A 264 -13.89 8.10 -10.49
CA ASN A 264 -14.00 9.46 -11.03
C ASN A 264 -12.91 9.76 -12.08
N GLU A 265 -11.67 9.35 -11.84
CA GLU A 265 -10.55 9.52 -12.78
C GLU A 265 -10.70 8.71 -14.07
N MET A 266 -11.39 7.57 -14.01
CA MET A 266 -11.58 6.66 -15.15
C MET A 266 -12.92 6.85 -15.86
N LYS A 267 -13.65 7.94 -15.63
CA LYS A 267 -14.88 8.25 -16.38
C LYS A 267 -14.57 8.63 -17.82
N VAL A 268 -15.24 7.96 -18.78
CA VAL A 268 -15.24 8.32 -20.19
C VAL A 268 -16.71 8.44 -20.63
N ALA A 269 -17.09 9.58 -21.18
CA ALA A 269 -18.46 9.86 -21.65
C ALA A 269 -19.54 9.54 -20.58
N ASP A 270 -19.31 9.98 -19.34
CA ASP A 270 -20.16 9.76 -18.15
C ASP A 270 -20.33 8.30 -17.67
N SER A 271 -19.64 7.35 -18.28
CA SER A 271 -19.61 5.96 -17.81
C SER A 271 -18.30 5.64 -17.10
N SER A 272 -18.40 5.10 -15.89
CA SER A 272 -17.22 4.65 -15.13
C SER A 272 -16.81 3.21 -15.44
N HIS A 273 -17.61 2.46 -16.21
CA HIS A 273 -17.37 1.07 -16.60
C HIS A 273 -16.95 0.17 -15.43
N TRP A 274 -17.49 0.38 -14.23
CA TRP A 274 -17.13 -0.32 -12.99
C TRP A 274 -15.66 -0.10 -12.55
N ALA A 275 -14.98 0.91 -13.10
CA ALA A 275 -13.67 1.30 -12.59
C ALA A 275 -13.77 1.66 -11.10
N GLY A 276 -12.79 1.21 -10.29
CA GLY A 276 -12.84 1.38 -8.83
C GLY A 276 -13.41 0.21 -8.06
N PHE A 277 -14.18 -0.70 -8.71
CA PHE A 277 -14.61 -1.94 -8.08
C PHE A 277 -13.47 -2.95 -7.98
N THR A 278 -13.36 -3.63 -6.84
CA THR A 278 -12.38 -4.68 -6.58
C THR A 278 -13.03 -5.84 -5.85
N ALA A 279 -12.51 -7.03 -6.05
CA ALA A 279 -12.96 -8.23 -5.37
C ALA A 279 -11.79 -9.17 -5.12
N GLY A 280 -11.88 -10.01 -4.11
CA GLY A 280 -10.87 -11.02 -3.84
C GLY A 280 -11.31 -12.06 -2.85
N ALA A 281 -10.46 -13.04 -2.65
CA ALA A 281 -10.66 -14.08 -1.65
C ALA A 281 -9.32 -14.54 -1.10
N GLY A 282 -9.35 -15.03 0.13
CA GLY A 282 -8.19 -15.64 0.75
C GLY A 282 -8.55 -16.87 1.56
N LEU A 283 -7.61 -17.80 1.61
CA LEU A 283 -7.77 -19.09 2.28
C LEU A 283 -6.51 -19.41 3.07
N GLN A 284 -6.68 -19.81 4.33
CA GLN A 284 -5.62 -20.32 5.17
C GLN A 284 -5.74 -21.83 5.31
N ILE A 285 -4.68 -22.55 4.94
CA ILE A 285 -4.57 -24.00 5.10
C ILE A 285 -3.33 -24.29 5.94
N LYS A 286 -3.54 -24.67 7.20
CA LYS A 286 -2.45 -24.86 8.16
C LYS A 286 -1.58 -23.59 8.24
N ARG A 287 -0.28 -23.71 7.85
CA ARG A 287 0.70 -22.63 7.86
C ARG A 287 0.75 -21.81 6.55
N PHE A 288 -0.02 -22.20 5.54
CA PHE A 288 -0.07 -21.49 4.26
C PHE A 288 -1.29 -20.59 4.18
N LYS A 289 -1.09 -19.37 3.71
CA LYS A 289 -2.16 -18.42 3.37
C LYS A 289 -2.06 -18.10 1.90
N LEU A 290 -3.16 -18.25 1.19
CA LEU A 290 -3.30 -17.98 -0.23
C LEU A 290 -4.29 -16.84 -0.39
N GLY A 291 -3.97 -15.86 -1.21
CA GLY A 291 -4.86 -14.76 -1.53
C GLY A 291 -4.86 -14.49 -3.03
N ALA A 292 -6.01 -14.11 -3.55
CA ALA A 292 -6.15 -13.63 -4.92
C ALA A 292 -7.10 -12.43 -4.95
N ALA A 293 -6.76 -11.44 -5.77
CA ALA A 293 -7.58 -10.25 -5.96
C ALA A 293 -7.70 -9.90 -7.44
N TYR A 294 -8.87 -9.43 -7.77
CA TYR A 294 -9.22 -8.79 -9.03
C TYR A 294 -9.44 -7.31 -8.78
N ALA A 295 -8.77 -6.48 -9.55
CA ALA A 295 -8.93 -5.04 -9.46
C ALA A 295 -9.01 -4.42 -10.86
N LYS A 296 -10.02 -3.59 -11.07
CA LYS A 296 -10.18 -2.87 -12.32
C LYS A 296 -9.48 -1.52 -12.22
N TYR A 297 -8.21 -1.49 -12.58
CA TYR A 297 -7.37 -0.28 -12.55
C TYR A 297 -7.42 0.54 -13.83
N HIS A 298 -8.02 -0.01 -14.90
CA HIS A 298 -8.16 0.67 -16.18
C HIS A 298 -9.48 0.26 -16.87
N LEU A 299 -10.00 1.10 -17.76
CA LEU A 299 -11.27 0.86 -18.45
C LEU A 299 -11.28 -0.43 -19.27
N SER A 300 -10.19 -0.69 -19.99
CA SER A 300 -10.08 -1.80 -20.95
C SER A 300 -9.41 -3.04 -20.37
N THR A 301 -8.72 -2.96 -19.24
CA THR A 301 -7.96 -4.07 -18.67
C THR A 301 -8.15 -4.18 -17.16
N SER A 302 -7.94 -5.39 -16.66
CA SER A 302 -8.02 -5.71 -15.24
C SER A 302 -6.66 -6.19 -14.74
N SER A 303 -6.41 -6.01 -13.45
CA SER A 303 -5.22 -6.52 -12.79
C SER A 303 -5.57 -7.69 -11.88
N LEU A 304 -4.70 -8.66 -11.83
CA LEU A 304 -4.80 -9.83 -10.94
C LEU A 304 -3.59 -9.84 -10.00
N LEU A 305 -3.87 -10.00 -8.72
CA LEU A 305 -2.85 -10.09 -7.68
C LEU A 305 -2.97 -11.44 -7.00
N PHE A 306 -1.83 -12.10 -6.81
CA PHE A 306 -1.72 -13.38 -6.11
C PHE A 306 -0.78 -13.23 -4.93
N ASN A 307 -1.15 -13.84 -3.82
CA ASN A 307 -0.39 -13.85 -2.59
C ASN A 307 -0.18 -15.28 -2.10
N LEU A 308 1.03 -15.58 -1.67
CA LEU A 308 1.36 -16.80 -0.93
C LEU A 308 2.14 -16.40 0.32
N SER A 309 1.62 -16.73 1.48
CA SER A 309 2.30 -16.54 2.76
C SER A 309 2.48 -17.87 3.48
N MET A 310 3.58 -18.02 4.20
CA MET A 310 3.92 -19.20 4.96
C MET A 310 4.60 -18.83 6.27
N THR A 311 4.11 -19.37 7.38
CA THR A 311 4.79 -19.32 8.68
C THR A 311 5.72 -20.54 8.80
N LEU A 312 7.02 -20.31 9.06
CA LEU A 312 8.09 -21.33 9.09
C LEU A 312 8.21 -22.03 10.45
#